data_ad72a0c6b93046c214da1c03bf067a96
#
_entry.id   ad72a0c6b93046c214da1c03bf067a96
#
_cell.length_a   1.000
_cell.length_b   1.000
_cell.length_c   1.000
_cell.angle_alpha   90.00
_cell.angle_beta   90.00
_cell.angle_gamma   90.00
#
_symmetry.space_group_name_H-M   'P 1'
#
loop_
_entity.id
_entity.type
_entity.pdbx_description
1 polymer ?
#
loop_
_entity_poly.entity_id
_entity_poly.type
_entity_poly.pdbx_seq_one_letter_code
_entity_poly.pdbx_strand_id
1 'polypeptide(L)'
;FGTARRRVGHPLPYRLLGWHGNAGHVGRTIQGIVLKGVAISDHDTTAGWPEAEAAAHRVGLPLLRGTEITATDENVSVHMLGYQYDPTNQHITDLFANTRAARLQRTQRMVELLSRDYPITWQSVLAQVKEGSKTTIGRPHIADALVSAGVYRTRSEAFADAVSASSKYYIPTPSPTSHEVVAAVKGAGGVILIAHAGAHCAVATSLQY
;
A
#
# COMPACT_ATOMS: atom_id res chain seq x y z
N PHE A 1 20.99 -22.82 -46.19
CA PHE A 1 20.60 -21.45 -45.85
C PHE A 1 19.45 -21.54 -44.87
N GLY A 2 19.74 -21.52 -43.54
CA GLY A 2 18.76 -21.58 -42.49
C GLY A 2 18.54 -20.17 -41.90
N THR A 3 17.34 -19.64 -42.05
CA THR A 3 16.92 -18.38 -41.47
C THR A 3 16.60 -18.58 -39.99
N ALA A 4 17.48 -18.09 -39.13
CA ALA A 4 17.22 -18.01 -37.68
C ALA A 4 16.08 -17.02 -37.41
N ARG A 5 14.88 -17.52 -37.07
CA ARG A 5 13.81 -16.71 -36.51
C ARG A 5 14.23 -16.23 -35.14
N ARG A 6 14.47 -14.91 -34.98
CA ARG A 6 14.54 -14.25 -33.69
C ARG A 6 13.22 -14.47 -32.97
N ARG A 7 13.23 -15.23 -31.88
CA ARG A 7 12.13 -15.23 -30.92
C ARG A 7 12.11 -13.85 -30.28
N VAL A 8 11.09 -13.07 -30.58
CA VAL A 8 10.74 -11.88 -29.81
C VAL A 8 10.31 -12.40 -28.45
N GLY A 9 11.18 -12.24 -27.45
CA GLY A 9 10.85 -12.57 -26.08
C GLY A 9 9.71 -11.67 -25.62
N HIS A 10 8.60 -12.28 -25.21
CA HIS A 10 7.57 -11.56 -24.47
C HIS A 10 8.23 -10.87 -23.27
N PRO A 11 7.91 -9.60 -22.98
CA PRO A 11 8.34 -8.98 -21.74
C PRO A 11 7.77 -9.81 -20.59
N LEU A 12 8.64 -10.34 -19.74
CA LEU A 12 8.23 -11.00 -18.52
C LEU A 12 7.39 -9.99 -17.71
N PRO A 13 6.26 -10.42 -17.13
CA PRO A 13 5.44 -9.53 -16.31
C PRO A 13 6.31 -9.01 -15.16
N TYR A 14 6.47 -7.70 -15.06
CA TYR A 14 7.06 -7.05 -13.91
C TYR A 14 6.20 -7.43 -12.71
N ARG A 15 6.65 -8.34 -11.88
CA ARG A 15 6.06 -8.57 -10.59
C ARG A 15 6.37 -7.34 -9.74
N LEU A 16 5.41 -6.46 -9.62
CA LEU A 16 5.36 -5.47 -8.55
C LEU A 16 5.20 -6.28 -7.26
N LEU A 17 6.30 -6.53 -6.59
CA LEU A 17 6.30 -7.15 -5.27
C LEU A 17 5.88 -6.05 -4.30
N GLY A 18 4.60 -6.03 -3.92
CA GLY A 18 4.14 -5.34 -2.72
C GLY A 18 4.91 -5.90 -1.53
N TRP A 19 5.90 -5.16 -1.06
CA TRP A 19 6.80 -5.60 -0.02
C TRP A 19 6.35 -5.04 1.33
N HIS A 20 5.98 -5.91 2.24
CA HIS A 20 5.75 -5.60 3.66
C HIS A 20 6.93 -6.05 4.54
N GLY A 21 8.17 -5.85 4.09
CA GLY A 21 9.36 -6.34 4.76
C GLY A 21 10.52 -5.34 4.78
N ASN A 22 11.48 -5.58 5.67
CA ASN A 22 12.69 -4.79 5.83
C ASN A 22 13.54 -4.79 4.54
N ALA A 23 13.94 -3.62 4.01
CA ALA A 23 14.70 -3.44 2.77
C ALA A 23 16.03 -4.22 2.73
N GLY A 24 16.62 -4.55 3.89
CA GLY A 24 17.80 -5.43 3.97
C GLY A 24 17.55 -6.86 3.46
N HIS A 25 16.30 -7.30 3.40
CA HIS A 25 15.92 -8.61 2.85
C HIS A 25 15.82 -8.60 1.32
N VAL A 26 15.50 -7.46 0.70
CA VAL A 26 15.45 -7.28 -0.76
C VAL A 26 16.78 -7.65 -1.39
N GLY A 27 17.90 -7.17 -0.82
CA GLY A 27 19.24 -7.45 -1.34
C GLY A 27 19.61 -8.95 -1.36
N ARG A 28 19.07 -9.76 -0.44
CA ARG A 28 19.34 -11.21 -0.38
C ARG A 28 18.45 -12.05 -1.30
N THR A 29 17.21 -11.63 -1.49
CA THR A 29 16.26 -12.34 -2.36
C THR A 29 16.54 -12.12 -3.84
N ILE A 30 17.21 -11.01 -4.20
CA ILE A 30 17.51 -10.63 -5.58
C ILE A 30 18.80 -11.29 -6.12
N GLN A 31 19.68 -11.79 -5.26
CA GLN A 31 20.97 -12.39 -5.68
C GLN A 31 20.87 -13.62 -6.62
N GLY A 32 19.67 -14.20 -6.77
CA GLY A 32 19.43 -15.32 -7.70
C GLY A 32 18.72 -14.94 -9.00
N ILE A 33 18.30 -13.67 -9.17
CA ILE A 33 17.52 -13.22 -10.32
C ILE A 33 18.27 -12.07 -11.01
N VAL A 34 18.54 -12.21 -12.30
CA VAL A 34 19.15 -11.12 -13.11
C VAL A 34 18.11 -10.05 -13.37
N LEU A 35 18.02 -9.04 -12.50
CA LEU A 35 17.17 -7.87 -12.66
C LEU A 35 17.98 -6.72 -13.28
N LYS A 36 17.36 -5.97 -14.20
CA LYS A 36 17.93 -4.73 -14.77
C LYS A 36 17.62 -3.49 -13.93
N GLY A 37 16.70 -3.60 -12.99
CA GLY A 37 16.26 -2.55 -12.09
C GLY A 37 15.12 -3.04 -11.20
N VAL A 38 14.80 -2.28 -10.17
CA VAL A 38 13.70 -2.55 -9.24
C VAL A 38 12.90 -1.28 -9.00
N ALA A 39 11.58 -1.41 -8.81
CA ALA A 39 10.73 -0.34 -8.33
C ALA A 39 10.22 -0.69 -6.92
N ILE A 40 10.08 0.32 -6.08
CA ILE A 40 9.38 0.20 -4.79
C ILE A 40 8.13 1.07 -4.84
N SER A 41 7.06 0.62 -4.17
CA SER A 41 5.79 1.33 -4.12
C SER A 41 5.04 0.99 -2.82
N ASP A 42 5.61 1.42 -1.69
CA ASP A 42 4.96 1.28 -0.39
C ASP A 42 3.67 2.10 -0.33
N HIS A 43 2.67 1.62 0.42
CA HIS A 43 1.40 2.32 0.55
C HIS A 43 1.50 3.61 1.37
N ASP A 44 1.12 4.74 0.75
CA ASP A 44 0.95 6.08 1.35
C ASP A 44 2.15 6.56 2.18
N THR A 45 3.37 6.16 1.80
CA THR A 45 4.60 6.54 2.50
C THR A 45 5.83 6.49 1.61
N THR A 46 6.77 7.38 1.85
CA THR A 46 8.12 7.38 1.27
C THR A 46 9.19 6.94 2.27
N ALA A 47 8.79 6.52 3.48
CA ALA A 47 9.70 6.24 4.59
C ALA A 47 10.71 5.11 4.29
N GLY A 48 10.39 4.20 3.35
CA GLY A 48 11.29 3.13 2.90
C GLY A 48 12.32 3.55 1.85
N TRP A 49 12.16 4.73 1.22
CA TRP A 49 13.01 5.13 0.09
C TRP A 49 14.50 5.22 0.43
N PRO A 50 14.94 5.87 1.54
CA PRO A 50 16.37 5.98 1.85
C PRO A 50 17.05 4.62 2.06
N GLU A 51 16.35 3.69 2.70
CA GLU A 51 16.86 2.34 2.94
C GLU A 51 16.96 1.54 1.63
N ALA A 52 15.92 1.65 0.78
CA ALA A 52 15.90 1.01 -0.53
C ALA A 52 16.98 1.58 -1.47
N GLU A 53 17.20 2.90 -1.48
CA GLU A 53 18.28 3.54 -2.24
C GLU A 53 19.65 3.04 -1.80
N ALA A 54 19.90 3.01 -0.50
CA ALA A 54 21.16 2.49 0.03
C ALA A 54 21.37 1.01 -0.33
N ALA A 55 20.29 0.20 -0.29
CA ALA A 55 20.36 -1.22 -0.67
C ALA A 55 20.62 -1.40 -2.17
N ALA A 56 19.91 -0.67 -3.02
CA ALA A 56 20.06 -0.71 -4.47
C ALA A 56 21.48 -0.27 -4.91
N HIS A 57 21.99 0.80 -4.30
CA HIS A 57 23.34 1.30 -4.55
C HIS A 57 24.41 0.24 -4.20
N ARG A 58 24.27 -0.45 -3.05
CA ARG A 58 25.22 -1.50 -2.65
C ARG A 58 25.34 -2.66 -3.64
N VAL A 59 24.26 -2.97 -4.36
CA VAL A 59 24.23 -4.07 -5.33
C VAL A 59 24.33 -3.60 -6.79
N GLY A 60 24.49 -2.30 -7.03
CA GLY A 60 24.58 -1.71 -8.37
C GLY A 60 23.30 -1.83 -9.19
N LEU A 61 22.12 -1.89 -8.54
CA LEU A 61 20.84 -2.08 -9.19
C LEU A 61 20.08 -0.75 -9.32
N PRO A 62 19.66 -0.32 -10.53
CA PRO A 62 18.81 0.86 -10.69
C PRO A 62 17.52 0.75 -9.90
N LEU A 63 17.16 1.80 -9.16
CA LEU A 63 15.94 1.88 -8.36
C LEU A 63 15.00 2.96 -8.88
N LEU A 64 13.75 2.58 -9.13
CA LEU A 64 12.65 3.49 -9.38
C LEU A 64 11.88 3.70 -8.06
N ARG A 65 11.96 4.92 -7.51
CA ARG A 65 11.24 5.30 -6.29
C ARG A 65 9.78 5.58 -6.61
N GLY A 66 8.89 4.94 -5.88
CA GLY A 66 7.46 5.13 -6.04
C GLY A 66 6.69 4.89 -4.75
N THR A 67 5.42 5.25 -4.77
CA THR A 67 4.45 5.03 -3.70
C THR A 67 3.11 4.65 -4.32
N GLU A 68 2.46 3.66 -3.74
CA GLU A 68 1.07 3.34 -4.07
C GLU A 68 0.16 4.21 -3.19
N ILE A 69 -0.52 5.16 -3.81
CA ILE A 69 -1.33 6.19 -3.14
C ILE A 69 -2.80 5.78 -3.21
N THR A 70 -3.44 5.67 -2.05
CA THR A 70 -4.86 5.38 -1.96
C THR A 70 -5.65 6.66 -2.26
N ALA A 71 -6.52 6.59 -3.25
CA ALA A 71 -7.42 7.67 -3.68
C ALA A 71 -8.87 7.20 -3.74
N THR A 72 -9.78 8.14 -3.93
CA THR A 72 -11.20 7.88 -4.19
C THR A 72 -11.62 8.59 -5.46
N ASP A 73 -12.37 7.90 -6.31
CA ASP A 73 -13.00 8.46 -7.50
C ASP A 73 -14.47 8.03 -7.52
N GLU A 74 -15.41 8.99 -7.55
CA GLU A 74 -16.84 8.72 -7.50
C GLU A 74 -17.26 7.64 -6.46
N ASN A 75 -16.68 7.68 -5.26
CA ASN A 75 -16.88 6.70 -4.18
C ASN A 75 -16.26 5.31 -4.42
N VAL A 76 -15.50 5.12 -5.48
CA VAL A 76 -14.71 3.92 -5.72
C VAL A 76 -13.28 4.14 -5.19
N SER A 77 -12.77 3.17 -4.42
CA SER A 77 -11.37 3.20 -4.00
C SER A 77 -10.46 2.89 -5.18
N VAL A 78 -9.54 3.78 -5.49
CA VAL A 78 -8.55 3.66 -6.57
C VAL A 78 -7.17 3.72 -5.98
N HIS A 79 -6.27 2.84 -6.41
CA HIS A 79 -4.86 2.94 -6.08
C HIS A 79 -4.10 3.56 -7.26
N MET A 80 -3.23 4.52 -6.95
CA MET A 80 -2.44 5.25 -7.93
C MET A 80 -0.95 5.11 -7.61
N LEU A 81 -0.14 4.81 -8.63
CA LEU A 81 1.30 4.67 -8.48
C LEU A 81 1.97 5.99 -8.87
N GLY A 82 2.49 6.71 -7.88
CA GLY A 82 3.32 7.90 -8.08
C GLY A 82 4.80 7.52 -8.08
N TYR A 83 5.55 7.96 -9.10
CA TYR A 83 6.98 7.70 -9.24
C TYR A 83 7.79 8.97 -9.39
N GLN A 84 9.04 8.96 -8.87
CA GLN A 84 10.08 9.97 -9.08
C GLN A 84 9.68 11.41 -8.75
N TYR A 85 8.71 11.61 -7.88
CA TYR A 85 8.34 12.92 -7.37
C TYR A 85 9.29 13.37 -6.25
N ASP A 86 9.34 14.66 -5.98
CA ASP A 86 10.04 15.21 -4.82
C ASP A 86 9.27 14.87 -3.52
N PRO A 87 9.83 13.99 -2.64
CA PRO A 87 9.15 13.60 -1.41
C PRO A 87 9.08 14.73 -0.38
N THR A 88 9.79 15.83 -0.57
CA THR A 88 9.80 16.99 0.32
C THR A 88 8.80 18.07 -0.10
N ASN A 89 8.18 17.90 -1.28
CA ASN A 89 7.15 18.82 -1.76
C ASN A 89 5.99 18.91 -0.76
N GLN A 90 5.54 20.12 -0.42
CA GLN A 90 4.53 20.36 0.61
C GLN A 90 3.22 19.64 0.33
N HIS A 91 2.75 19.62 -0.92
CA HIS A 91 1.51 18.94 -1.29
C HIS A 91 1.59 17.44 -1.08
N ILE A 92 2.75 16.82 -1.32
CA ILE A 92 3.00 15.40 -1.07
C ILE A 92 3.05 15.10 0.44
N THR A 93 3.76 15.93 1.20
CA THR A 93 3.88 15.74 2.66
C THR A 93 2.54 15.90 3.35
N ASP A 94 1.73 16.88 2.96
CA ASP A 94 0.39 17.10 3.48
C ASP A 94 -0.57 15.96 3.08
N LEU A 95 -0.53 15.52 1.83
CA LEU A 95 -1.34 14.40 1.35
C LEU A 95 -1.13 13.16 2.22
N PHE A 96 0.13 12.78 2.46
CA PHE A 96 0.44 11.61 3.27
C PHE A 96 0.17 11.81 4.76
N ALA A 97 0.40 13.01 5.30
CA ALA A 97 0.09 13.31 6.68
C ALA A 97 -1.42 13.20 6.95
N ASN A 98 -2.24 13.78 6.08
CA ASN A 98 -3.69 13.73 6.17
C ASN A 98 -4.22 12.30 6.03
N THR A 99 -3.70 11.53 5.06
CA THR A 99 -4.07 10.12 4.86
C THR A 99 -3.73 9.27 6.11
N ARG A 100 -2.55 9.46 6.69
CA ARG A 100 -2.15 8.75 7.93
C ARG A 100 -3.03 9.13 9.11
N ALA A 101 -3.33 10.42 9.30
CA ALA A 101 -4.19 10.90 10.36
C ALA A 101 -5.62 10.33 10.22
N ALA A 102 -6.19 10.36 9.01
CA ALA A 102 -7.51 9.80 8.72
C ALA A 102 -7.56 8.28 9.00
N ARG A 103 -6.53 7.54 8.61
CA ARG A 103 -6.42 6.09 8.91
C ARG A 103 -6.35 5.81 10.40
N LEU A 104 -5.58 6.59 11.14
CA LEU A 104 -5.45 6.44 12.60
C LEU A 104 -6.79 6.68 13.28
N GLN A 105 -7.45 7.81 13.00
CA GLN A 105 -8.76 8.17 13.56
C GLN A 105 -9.83 7.10 13.23
N ARG A 106 -9.86 6.64 11.98
CA ARG A 106 -10.73 5.56 11.56
C ARG A 106 -10.50 4.29 12.38
N THR A 107 -9.23 3.90 12.55
CA THR A 107 -8.87 2.69 13.27
C THR A 107 -9.27 2.78 14.74
N GLN A 108 -9.05 3.93 15.39
CA GLN A 108 -9.52 4.21 16.76
C GLN A 108 -11.04 4.06 16.85
N ARG A 109 -11.78 4.66 15.90
CA ARG A 109 -13.24 4.57 15.89
C ARG A 109 -13.76 3.16 15.69
N MET A 110 -13.10 2.36 14.83
CA MET A 110 -13.43 0.94 14.69
C MET A 110 -13.19 0.16 15.99
N VAL A 111 -12.09 0.43 16.68
CA VAL A 111 -11.79 -0.20 17.99
C VAL A 111 -12.83 0.19 19.02
N GLU A 112 -13.27 1.45 19.09
CA GLU A 112 -14.35 1.89 19.98
C GLU A 112 -15.68 1.13 19.73
N LEU A 113 -16.01 0.86 18.47
CA LEU A 113 -17.18 0.06 18.13
C LEU A 113 -17.01 -1.40 18.52
N LEU A 114 -15.85 -1.98 18.20
CA LEU A 114 -15.53 -3.38 18.49
C LEU A 114 -15.43 -3.66 19.97
N SER A 115 -14.93 -2.71 20.78
CA SER A 115 -14.80 -2.89 22.23
C SER A 115 -16.14 -3.04 22.98
N ARG A 116 -17.26 -2.77 22.33
CA ARG A 116 -18.60 -2.99 22.88
C ARG A 116 -18.99 -4.48 22.89
N ASP A 117 -18.47 -5.23 21.95
CA ASP A 117 -18.83 -6.63 21.70
C ASP A 117 -17.65 -7.59 21.89
N TYR A 118 -16.41 -7.09 21.90
CA TYR A 118 -15.19 -7.89 21.97
C TYR A 118 -14.22 -7.36 23.06
N PRO A 119 -13.44 -8.22 23.71
CA PRO A 119 -12.52 -7.86 24.78
C PRO A 119 -11.21 -7.24 24.24
N ILE A 120 -11.30 -6.20 23.42
CA ILE A 120 -10.17 -5.45 22.90
C ILE A 120 -10.27 -3.97 23.28
N THR A 121 -9.12 -3.33 23.38
CA THR A 121 -8.98 -1.89 23.67
C THR A 121 -8.01 -1.27 22.68
N TRP A 122 -7.96 0.06 22.64
CA TRP A 122 -6.94 0.74 21.85
C TRP A 122 -5.52 0.31 22.24
N GLN A 123 -5.24 0.12 23.53
CA GLN A 123 -3.96 -0.35 24.05
C GLN A 123 -3.61 -1.75 23.55
N SER A 124 -4.59 -2.67 23.50
CA SER A 124 -4.36 -4.01 22.99
C SER A 124 -4.03 -4.01 21.48
N VAL A 125 -4.56 -3.05 20.72
CA VAL A 125 -4.22 -2.84 19.30
C VAL A 125 -2.82 -2.23 19.15
N LEU A 126 -2.47 -1.24 19.99
CA LEU A 126 -1.13 -0.67 19.99
C LEU A 126 -0.05 -1.70 20.35
N ALA A 127 -0.35 -2.65 21.23
CA ALA A 127 0.56 -3.74 21.59
C ALA A 127 0.90 -4.68 20.43
N GLN A 128 0.10 -4.67 19.35
CA GLN A 128 0.39 -5.44 18.13
C GLN A 128 1.36 -4.72 17.17
N VAL A 129 1.64 -3.45 17.41
CA VAL A 129 2.59 -2.68 16.61
C VAL A 129 4.00 -3.02 17.06
N LYS A 130 4.79 -3.58 16.16
CA LYS A 130 6.20 -3.88 16.44
C LYS A 130 6.98 -2.60 16.67
N GLU A 131 7.83 -2.61 17.69
CA GLU A 131 8.73 -1.49 17.99
C GLU A 131 9.57 -1.15 16.75
N GLY A 132 9.68 0.15 16.45
CA GLY A 132 10.38 0.63 15.24
C GLY A 132 9.63 0.42 13.91
N SER A 133 8.41 -0.10 13.95
CA SER A 133 7.59 -0.26 12.76
C SER A 133 7.19 1.10 12.19
N LYS A 134 7.47 1.32 10.90
CA LYS A 134 6.99 2.48 10.12
C LYS A 134 5.58 2.25 9.53
N THR A 135 4.95 1.13 9.88
CA THR A 135 3.65 0.71 9.36
C THR A 135 2.53 1.53 9.97
N THR A 136 1.63 2.04 9.16
CA THR A 136 0.42 2.73 9.62
C THR A 136 -0.52 1.76 10.34
N ILE A 137 -0.99 2.13 11.54
CA ILE A 137 -1.94 1.31 12.31
C ILE A 137 -3.26 1.21 11.53
N GLY A 138 -3.79 -0.01 11.43
CA GLY A 138 -5.00 -0.28 10.67
C GLY A 138 -5.64 -1.63 11.00
N ARG A 139 -6.58 -2.06 10.17
CA ARG A 139 -7.33 -3.33 10.35
C ARG A 139 -6.47 -4.56 10.64
N PRO A 140 -5.27 -4.75 10.06
CA PRO A 140 -4.42 -5.87 10.43
C PRO A 140 -4.07 -5.90 11.91
N HIS A 141 -3.81 -4.75 12.53
CA HIS A 141 -3.48 -4.66 13.96
C HIS A 141 -4.72 -4.92 14.85
N ILE A 142 -5.92 -4.53 14.38
CA ILE A 142 -7.18 -4.89 15.05
C ILE A 142 -7.38 -6.41 14.99
N ALA A 143 -7.16 -7.02 13.83
CA ALA A 143 -7.27 -8.47 13.66
C ALA A 143 -6.28 -9.22 14.57
N ASP A 144 -5.03 -8.74 14.66
CA ASP A 144 -4.03 -9.33 15.55
C ASP A 144 -4.42 -9.19 17.03
N ALA A 145 -5.00 -8.06 17.44
CA ALA A 145 -5.51 -7.87 18.79
C ALA A 145 -6.68 -8.81 19.12
N LEU A 146 -7.59 -9.03 18.16
CA LEU A 146 -8.70 -9.98 18.30
C LEU A 146 -8.20 -11.43 18.41
N VAL A 147 -7.17 -11.80 17.64
CA VAL A 147 -6.52 -13.11 17.74
C VAL A 147 -5.82 -13.27 19.09
N SER A 148 -5.07 -12.24 19.53
CA SER A 148 -4.39 -12.26 20.83
C SER A 148 -5.36 -12.34 22.01
N ALA A 149 -6.56 -11.78 21.85
CA ALA A 149 -7.64 -11.86 22.82
C ALA A 149 -8.40 -13.21 22.78
N GLY A 150 -8.03 -14.15 21.90
CA GLY A 150 -8.65 -15.46 21.75
C GLY A 150 -10.02 -15.45 21.07
N VAL A 151 -10.43 -14.34 20.46
CA VAL A 151 -11.72 -14.20 19.76
C VAL A 151 -11.70 -14.98 18.43
N TYR A 152 -10.60 -14.93 17.72
CA TYR A 152 -10.37 -15.66 16.47
C TYR A 152 -9.07 -16.49 16.56
N ARG A 153 -9.00 -17.56 15.79
CA ARG A 153 -7.79 -18.41 15.71
C ARG A 153 -6.74 -17.80 14.79
N THR A 154 -7.19 -17.10 13.74
CA THR A 154 -6.33 -16.55 12.71
C THR A 154 -6.77 -15.14 12.32
N ARG A 155 -5.82 -14.37 11.80
CA ARG A 155 -6.09 -13.05 11.19
C ARG A 155 -7.12 -13.16 10.06
N SER A 156 -7.07 -14.23 9.24
CA SER A 156 -7.99 -14.46 8.13
C SER A 156 -9.44 -14.61 8.60
N GLU A 157 -9.68 -15.31 9.70
CA GLU A 157 -11.02 -15.42 10.32
C GLU A 157 -11.53 -14.05 10.77
N ALA A 158 -10.69 -13.24 11.44
CA ALA A 158 -11.08 -11.90 11.84
C ALA A 158 -11.41 -11.01 10.64
N PHE A 159 -10.67 -11.15 9.50
CA PHE A 159 -10.95 -10.41 8.26
C PHE A 159 -12.22 -10.88 7.54
N ALA A 160 -12.61 -12.14 7.72
CA ALA A 160 -13.86 -12.67 7.18
C ALA A 160 -15.11 -12.18 7.96
N ASP A 161 -14.93 -11.70 9.19
CA ASP A 161 -16.02 -11.29 10.09
C ASP A 161 -15.81 -9.86 10.64
N ALA A 162 -15.30 -9.70 11.85
CA ALA A 162 -15.32 -8.45 12.62
C ALA A 162 -14.61 -7.27 11.93
N VAL A 163 -13.51 -7.50 11.19
CA VAL A 163 -12.78 -6.46 10.45
C VAL A 163 -13.04 -6.48 8.94
N SER A 164 -14.05 -7.23 8.49
CA SER A 164 -14.52 -7.23 7.10
C SER A 164 -15.01 -5.86 6.67
N ALA A 165 -14.97 -5.58 5.37
CA ALA A 165 -15.59 -4.37 4.80
C ALA A 165 -17.12 -4.38 4.88
N SER A 166 -17.74 -5.55 5.05
CA SER A 166 -19.19 -5.71 5.26
C SER A 166 -19.60 -5.74 6.74
N SER A 167 -18.64 -5.68 7.66
CA SER A 167 -18.91 -5.71 9.10
C SER A 167 -19.63 -4.44 9.56
N LYS A 168 -20.51 -4.57 10.58
CA LYS A 168 -21.17 -3.43 11.25
C LYS A 168 -20.19 -2.46 11.93
N TYR A 169 -18.95 -2.89 12.15
CA TYR A 169 -17.89 -2.08 12.74
C TYR A 169 -17.04 -1.35 11.69
N TYR A 170 -17.29 -1.63 10.41
CA TYR A 170 -16.49 -1.04 9.35
C TYR A 170 -16.78 0.45 9.18
N ILE A 171 -15.72 1.22 9.11
CA ILE A 171 -15.76 2.65 8.81
C ILE A 171 -14.92 2.88 7.55
N PRO A 172 -15.45 3.49 6.49
CA PRO A 172 -14.68 3.88 5.32
C PRO A 172 -13.52 4.81 5.69
N THR A 173 -12.40 4.70 5.00
CA THR A 173 -11.30 5.67 5.17
C THR A 173 -11.58 6.87 4.27
N PRO A 174 -11.60 8.10 4.78
CA PRO A 174 -11.51 9.27 3.95
C PRO A 174 -10.19 9.22 3.17
N SER A 175 -10.27 9.27 1.85
CA SER A 175 -9.11 9.27 0.96
C SER A 175 -9.15 10.51 0.08
N PRO A 176 -8.01 11.05 -0.35
CA PRO A 176 -7.97 12.13 -1.32
C PRO A 176 -8.64 11.67 -2.64
N THR A 177 -9.14 12.62 -3.40
CA THR A 177 -9.65 12.34 -4.74
C THR A 177 -8.50 11.97 -5.69
N SER A 178 -8.80 11.23 -6.75
CA SER A 178 -7.83 10.93 -7.81
C SER A 178 -7.20 12.20 -8.40
N HIS A 179 -7.97 13.27 -8.55
CA HIS A 179 -7.50 14.58 -9.03
C HIS A 179 -6.51 15.25 -8.09
N GLU A 180 -6.75 15.22 -6.78
CA GLU A 180 -5.82 15.76 -5.78
C GLU A 180 -4.50 15.00 -5.79
N VAL A 181 -4.54 13.68 -5.92
CA VAL A 181 -3.33 12.84 -6.02
C VAL A 181 -2.56 13.15 -7.30
N VAL A 182 -3.24 13.27 -8.45
CA VAL A 182 -2.61 13.64 -9.73
C VAL A 182 -1.95 15.01 -9.63
N ALA A 183 -2.67 16.01 -9.07
CA ALA A 183 -2.14 17.36 -8.91
C ALA A 183 -0.91 17.38 -8.00
N ALA A 184 -0.94 16.69 -6.86
CA ALA A 184 0.17 16.63 -5.93
C ALA A 184 1.42 15.97 -6.54
N VAL A 185 1.26 14.80 -7.18
CA VAL A 185 2.40 14.06 -7.77
C VAL A 185 3.00 14.83 -8.95
N LYS A 186 2.16 15.38 -9.85
CA LYS A 186 2.64 16.19 -10.97
C LYS A 186 3.27 17.50 -10.52
N GLY A 187 2.68 18.18 -9.54
CA GLY A 187 3.23 19.38 -8.94
C GLY A 187 4.58 19.18 -8.25
N ALA A 188 4.84 17.95 -7.82
CA ALA A 188 6.12 17.50 -7.26
C ALA A 188 7.10 16.96 -8.31
N GLY A 189 6.81 17.11 -9.62
CA GLY A 189 7.67 16.67 -10.73
C GLY A 189 7.61 15.18 -11.04
N GLY A 190 6.65 14.44 -10.45
CA GLY A 190 6.53 13.00 -10.61
C GLY A 190 5.67 12.55 -11.80
N VAL A 191 5.67 11.25 -12.01
CA VAL A 191 4.82 10.53 -12.97
C VAL A 191 3.81 9.70 -12.21
N ILE A 192 2.57 9.60 -12.73
CA ILE A 192 1.48 8.89 -12.08
C ILE A 192 0.80 7.90 -13.03
N LEU A 193 0.44 6.74 -12.49
CA LEU A 193 -0.27 5.67 -13.18
C LEU A 193 -1.39 5.13 -12.28
N ILE A 194 -2.39 4.47 -12.87
CA ILE A 194 -3.42 3.75 -12.13
C ILE A 194 -2.91 2.34 -11.85
N ALA A 195 -2.96 1.94 -10.57
CA ALA A 195 -2.66 0.56 -10.17
C ALA A 195 -3.89 -0.33 -10.40
N HIS A 196 -3.67 -1.60 -10.73
CA HIS A 196 -4.72 -2.63 -10.81
C HIS A 196 -5.90 -2.25 -11.73
N ALA A 197 -5.66 -1.53 -12.82
CA ALA A 197 -6.69 -0.99 -13.72
C ALA A 197 -7.72 -2.05 -14.17
N GLY A 198 -7.30 -3.32 -14.35
CA GLY A 198 -8.20 -4.42 -14.71
C GLY A 198 -9.17 -4.86 -13.61
N ALA A 199 -8.84 -4.66 -12.34
CA ALA A 199 -9.72 -5.00 -11.22
C ALA A 199 -10.84 -3.95 -11.02
N HIS A 200 -10.62 -2.72 -11.45
CA HIS A 200 -11.57 -1.61 -11.34
C HIS A 200 -12.41 -1.41 -12.63
N CYS A 201 -11.92 -1.86 -13.78
CA CYS A 201 -12.65 -1.75 -15.06
C CYS A 201 -13.95 -2.57 -15.14
N ALA A 202 -14.16 -3.56 -14.28
CA ALA A 202 -15.40 -4.33 -14.24
C ALA A 202 -16.62 -3.50 -13.80
N VAL A 203 -16.41 -2.31 -13.21
CA VAL A 203 -17.49 -1.41 -12.76
C VAL A 203 -17.78 -0.30 -13.77
N ALA A 204 -16.86 0.01 -14.67
CA ALA A 204 -16.99 1.11 -15.63
C ALA A 204 -17.81 0.76 -16.91
N THR A 205 -18.26 -0.48 -17.08
CA THR A 205 -19.02 -0.91 -18.27
C THR A 205 -20.53 -0.57 -18.20
N SER A 206 -20.99 0.17 -17.20
CA SER A 206 -22.40 0.61 -17.11
C SER A 206 -22.64 2.09 -17.46
N LEU A 207 -21.66 2.80 -17.95
CA LEU A 207 -21.88 4.13 -18.53
C LEU A 207 -22.18 3.96 -20.03
N GLN A 208 -23.46 3.75 -20.33
CA GLN A 208 -24.01 3.92 -21.67
C GLN A 208 -23.96 5.40 -22.08
N TYR A 209 -23.49 5.64 -23.31
CA TYR A 209 -23.56 6.90 -24.03
C TYR A 209 -24.99 7.42 -24.17
#